data_7078084448e670967febfcc35b0f389b
#
_entry.id   7078084448e670967febfcc35b0f389b
#
_cell.length_a   1.000
_cell.length_b   1.000
_cell.length_c   1.000
_cell.angle_alpha   90.00
_cell.angle_beta   90.00
_cell.angle_gamma   90.00
#
_symmetry.space_group_name_H-M   'P 1'
#
loop_
_entity.id
_entity.type
_entity.pdbx_description
1 polymer ?
#
loop_
_entity_poly.entity_id
_entity_poly.type
_entity_poly.pdbx_seq_one_letter_code
_entity_poly.pdbx_strand_id
1 'polypeptide(L)'
;IDTGTTFDGSFCDFDRNFAFGHIADDTRKAHATVYRATDAGFAAARPGATMADVWRAMWEVLENGGALGNSVGRMGHGLGMQLTEWPSVKEDDLTLLTPGAVITLEPGMEFAADRQLVHEENIVITEDGAEYLTRRAPAEMPVVS
;
A
#
# COMPACT_ATOMS: atom_id res chain seq x y z
N ILE A 1 0.19 -12.75 3.17
CA ILE A 1 -0.15 -13.40 1.89
C ILE A 1 -0.27 -12.30 0.86
N ASP A 2 0.65 -12.30 -0.09
CA ASP A 2 0.60 -11.49 -1.30
C ASP A 2 -0.05 -12.31 -2.40
N THR A 3 -1.10 -11.81 -3.03
CA THR A 3 -1.87 -12.54 -4.02
C THR A 3 -2.65 -11.62 -4.95
N GLY A 4 -2.77 -12.05 -6.19
CA GLY A 4 -3.59 -11.39 -7.19
C GLY A 4 -4.45 -12.38 -7.95
N THR A 5 -5.38 -11.85 -8.70
CA THR A 5 -6.21 -12.62 -9.63
C THR A 5 -6.60 -11.76 -10.82
N THR A 6 -7.20 -12.38 -11.81
CA THR A 6 -7.76 -11.68 -12.97
C THR A 6 -9.26 -11.94 -13.06
N PHE A 7 -9.99 -10.89 -13.42
CA PHE A 7 -11.40 -10.98 -13.77
C PHE A 7 -11.66 -10.15 -15.03
N ASP A 8 -12.21 -10.78 -16.05
CA ASP A 8 -12.57 -10.15 -17.32
C ASP A 8 -11.43 -9.30 -17.95
N GLY A 9 -10.19 -9.81 -17.83
CA GLY A 9 -8.99 -9.19 -18.39
C GLY A 9 -8.34 -8.12 -17.52
N SER A 10 -8.89 -7.82 -16.35
CA SER A 10 -8.31 -6.88 -15.37
C SER A 10 -7.70 -7.62 -14.19
N PHE A 11 -6.56 -7.14 -13.70
CA PHE A 11 -5.90 -7.67 -12.51
C PHE A 11 -6.38 -6.96 -11.25
N CYS A 12 -6.37 -7.69 -10.13
CA CYS A 12 -6.31 -7.12 -8.79
C CYS A 12 -5.08 -7.68 -8.06
N ASP A 13 -4.57 -6.92 -7.11
CA ASP A 13 -3.37 -7.24 -6.34
C ASP A 13 -3.54 -6.75 -4.89
N PHE A 14 -3.32 -7.59 -3.91
CA PHE A 14 -3.44 -7.18 -2.52
C PHE A 14 -2.73 -8.10 -1.54
N ASP A 15 -2.19 -7.50 -0.49
CA ASP A 15 -1.64 -8.21 0.66
C ASP A 15 -2.66 -8.36 1.79
N ARG A 16 -2.62 -9.53 2.42
CA ARG A 16 -3.37 -9.78 3.67
C ARG A 16 -2.47 -10.41 4.72
N ASN A 17 -2.43 -9.80 5.88
CA ASN A 17 -1.59 -10.19 6.99
C ASN A 17 -2.39 -10.97 8.03
N PHE A 18 -1.84 -12.09 8.48
CA PHE A 18 -2.42 -12.97 9.50
C PHE A 18 -1.32 -13.43 10.44
N ALA A 19 -1.67 -13.67 11.70
CA ALA A 19 -0.78 -14.33 12.64
C ALA A 19 -1.36 -15.68 13.07
N PHE A 20 -0.49 -16.61 13.42
CA PHE A 20 -0.88 -17.89 14.00
C PHE A 20 -0.56 -17.90 15.50
N GLY A 21 -1.56 -18.21 16.31
CA GLY A 21 -1.44 -18.33 17.76
C GLY A 21 -1.33 -16.98 18.48
N HIS A 22 -0.31 -16.17 18.21
CA HIS A 22 -0.11 -14.86 18.85
C HIS A 22 0.63 -13.87 17.94
N ILE A 23 0.51 -12.60 18.25
CA ILE A 23 1.22 -11.53 17.57
C ILE A 23 2.23 -10.92 18.54
N ALA A 24 3.52 -10.91 18.18
CA ALA A 24 4.54 -10.17 18.92
C ALA A 24 4.27 -8.64 18.88
N ASP A 25 4.64 -7.93 19.93
CA ASP A 25 4.33 -6.50 20.06
C ASP A 25 4.98 -5.64 18.96
N ASP A 26 6.19 -5.98 18.53
CA ASP A 26 6.87 -5.30 17.43
C ASP A 26 6.14 -5.50 16.08
N THR A 27 5.67 -6.73 15.82
CA THR A 27 4.87 -7.06 14.64
C THR A 27 3.53 -6.32 14.64
N ARG A 28 2.88 -6.23 15.80
CA ARG A 28 1.64 -5.47 15.96
C ARG A 28 1.85 -3.97 15.68
N LYS A 29 2.95 -3.40 16.18
CA LYS A 29 3.32 -2.01 15.91
C LYS A 29 3.62 -1.77 14.44
N ALA A 30 4.40 -2.68 13.81
CA ALA A 30 4.71 -2.59 12.38
C ALA A 30 3.44 -2.65 11.53
N HIS A 31 2.53 -3.61 11.80
CA HIS A 31 1.25 -3.72 11.11
C HIS A 31 0.41 -2.43 11.23
N ALA A 32 0.27 -1.89 12.45
CA ALA A 32 -0.44 -0.64 12.66
C ALA A 32 0.21 0.54 11.92
N THR A 33 1.52 0.50 11.73
CA THR A 33 2.25 1.55 11.00
C THR A 33 2.02 1.46 9.49
N VAL A 34 2.18 0.29 8.86
CA VAL A 34 1.90 0.14 7.42
C VAL A 34 0.42 0.37 7.10
N TYR A 35 -0.49 -0.02 7.99
CA TYR A 35 -1.92 0.27 7.85
C TYR A 35 -2.18 1.78 7.79
N ARG A 36 -1.62 2.58 8.73
CA ARG A 36 -1.72 4.04 8.72
C ARG A 36 -1.01 4.68 7.52
N ALA A 37 0.10 4.09 7.05
CA ALA A 37 0.77 4.55 5.85
C ALA A 37 -0.13 4.41 4.63
N THR A 38 -0.85 3.28 4.50
CA THR A 38 -1.87 3.11 3.44
C THR A 38 -2.97 4.18 3.54
N ASP A 39 -3.44 4.52 4.76
CA ASP A 39 -4.40 5.62 4.96
C ASP A 39 -3.84 6.97 4.48
N ALA A 40 -2.57 7.26 4.78
CA ALA A 40 -1.93 8.49 4.34
C ALA A 40 -1.77 8.54 2.81
N GLY A 41 -1.38 7.42 2.18
CA GLY A 41 -1.33 7.29 0.73
C GLY A 41 -2.69 7.51 0.08
N PHE A 42 -3.73 6.88 0.63
CA PHE A 42 -5.11 7.06 0.18
C PHE A 42 -5.57 8.52 0.25
N ALA A 43 -5.29 9.20 1.36
CA ALA A 43 -5.65 10.61 1.53
C ALA A 43 -4.89 11.55 0.58
N ALA A 44 -3.66 11.20 0.21
CA ALA A 44 -2.85 11.95 -0.75
C ALA A 44 -3.23 11.67 -2.22
N ALA A 45 -3.82 10.51 -2.51
CA ALA A 45 -4.20 10.07 -3.85
C ALA A 45 -5.44 10.81 -4.34
N ARG A 46 -5.22 11.87 -5.13
CA ARG A 46 -6.29 12.71 -5.71
C ARG A 46 -5.85 13.28 -7.05
N PRO A 47 -6.79 13.75 -7.90
CA PRO A 47 -6.43 14.39 -9.16
C PRO A 47 -5.43 15.53 -8.98
N GLY A 48 -4.38 15.52 -9.80
CA GLY A 48 -3.32 16.53 -9.77
C GLY A 48 -2.21 16.31 -8.74
N ALA A 49 -2.35 15.37 -7.81
CA ALA A 49 -1.22 14.88 -7.02
C ALA A 49 -0.29 14.04 -7.89
N THR A 50 0.98 13.97 -7.55
CA THR A 50 1.95 13.09 -8.20
C THR A 50 2.07 11.75 -7.46
N MET A 51 2.62 10.74 -8.14
CA MET A 51 2.98 9.48 -7.47
C MET A 51 4.00 9.71 -6.36
N ALA A 52 4.92 10.67 -6.53
CA ALA A 52 5.85 11.10 -5.49
C ALA A 52 5.17 11.72 -4.26
N ASP A 53 4.04 12.44 -4.44
CA ASP A 53 3.28 12.98 -3.31
C ASP A 53 2.64 11.85 -2.49
N VAL A 54 2.09 10.83 -3.16
CA VAL A 54 1.54 9.64 -2.51
C VAL A 54 2.64 8.87 -1.78
N TRP A 55 3.79 8.66 -2.44
CA TRP A 55 4.96 8.03 -1.82
C TRP A 55 5.40 8.76 -0.55
N ARG A 56 5.55 10.08 -0.64
CA ARG A 56 6.01 10.92 0.49
C ARG A 56 5.06 10.85 1.69
N ALA A 57 3.75 10.88 1.43
CA ALA A 57 2.75 10.77 2.49
C ALA A 57 2.85 9.42 3.24
N MET A 58 3.07 8.33 2.51
CA MET A 58 3.26 7.01 3.12
C MET A 58 4.60 6.91 3.85
N TRP A 59 5.69 7.39 3.23
CA TRP A 59 7.02 7.32 3.81
C TRP A 59 7.12 8.08 5.14
N GLU A 60 6.54 9.26 5.25
CA GLU A 60 6.51 10.04 6.49
C GLU A 60 5.91 9.24 7.66
N VAL A 61 4.85 8.47 7.42
CA VAL A 61 4.24 7.61 8.45
C VAL A 61 5.16 6.44 8.80
N LEU A 62 5.79 5.80 7.81
CA LEU A 62 6.71 4.69 8.02
C LEU A 62 7.94 5.13 8.83
N GLU A 63 8.57 6.23 8.42
CA GLU A 63 9.74 6.80 9.09
C GLU A 63 9.45 7.17 10.54
N ASN A 64 8.34 7.89 10.79
CA ASN A 64 7.88 8.24 12.13
C ASN A 64 7.47 7.00 12.96
N GLY A 65 7.07 5.92 12.31
CA GLY A 65 6.75 4.64 12.91
C GLY A 65 7.95 3.75 13.22
N GLY A 66 9.16 4.22 12.90
CA GLY A 66 10.42 3.52 13.18
C GLY A 66 10.82 2.51 12.13
N ALA A 67 10.41 2.70 10.86
CA ALA A 67 10.90 1.90 9.75
C ALA A 67 12.43 1.99 9.65
N LEU A 68 13.10 0.85 9.53
CA LEU A 68 14.54 0.77 9.32
C LEU A 68 14.90 0.95 7.83
N GLY A 69 13.94 0.73 6.95
CA GLY A 69 14.06 0.87 5.52
C GLY A 69 12.82 0.40 4.78
N ASN A 70 12.86 0.57 3.45
CA ASN A 70 11.94 0.01 2.49
C ASN A 70 12.77 -0.58 1.33
N SER A 71 13.11 -1.85 1.42
CA SER A 71 13.97 -2.53 0.44
C SER A 71 13.34 -2.67 -0.94
N VAL A 72 12.02 -2.60 -1.04
CA VAL A 72 11.29 -2.66 -2.33
C VAL A 72 11.45 -1.36 -3.11
N GLY A 73 11.62 -0.22 -2.42
CA GLY A 73 11.88 1.10 -3.03
C GLY A 73 10.65 1.79 -3.62
N ARG A 74 9.62 1.04 -4.03
CA ARG A 74 8.30 1.58 -4.41
C ARG A 74 7.28 1.22 -3.35
N MET A 75 6.19 1.96 -3.29
CA MET A 75 5.06 1.72 -2.39
C MET A 75 3.73 1.69 -3.15
N GLY A 76 3.76 1.13 -4.36
CA GLY A 76 2.61 0.96 -5.23
C GLY A 76 2.98 1.09 -6.71
N HIS A 77 2.03 0.76 -7.55
CA HIS A 77 2.15 0.81 -9.01
C HIS A 77 0.80 0.95 -9.69
N GLY A 78 0.81 1.24 -10.99
CA GLY A 78 -0.36 1.13 -11.84
C GLY A 78 -0.84 -0.31 -11.93
N LEU A 79 -2.14 -0.49 -12.03
CA LEU A 79 -2.81 -1.78 -12.07
C LEU A 79 -3.91 -1.75 -13.12
N GLY A 80 -3.99 -2.79 -13.97
CA GLY A 80 -4.99 -2.83 -15.02
C GLY A 80 -4.99 -4.13 -15.80
N MET A 81 -4.59 -4.10 -17.07
CA MET A 81 -4.47 -5.30 -17.91
C MET A 81 -3.19 -6.10 -17.62
N GLN A 82 -2.28 -5.54 -16.85
CA GLN A 82 -1.12 -6.23 -16.28
C GLN A 82 -1.14 -6.06 -14.77
N LEU A 83 -0.52 -7.01 -14.06
CA LEU A 83 -0.41 -6.96 -12.61
C LEU A 83 0.37 -5.71 -12.16
N THR A 84 1.47 -5.41 -12.83
CA THR A 84 2.27 -4.22 -12.57
C THR A 84 2.36 -3.40 -13.84
N GLU A 85 1.79 -2.21 -13.80
CA GLU A 85 1.83 -1.22 -14.87
C GLU A 85 2.55 0.05 -14.40
N TRP A 86 3.00 0.85 -15.37
CA TRP A 86 3.39 2.23 -15.12
C TRP A 86 2.12 3.06 -14.79
N PRO A 87 2.20 4.08 -13.91
CA PRO A 87 3.38 4.57 -13.18
C PRO A 87 3.66 3.80 -11.88
N SER A 88 4.74 4.17 -11.16
CA SER A 88 5.10 3.60 -9.87
C SER A 88 5.04 4.63 -8.75
N VAL A 89 4.52 4.25 -7.59
CA VAL A 89 4.55 5.08 -6.39
C VAL A 89 5.98 5.10 -5.82
N LYS A 90 6.78 6.06 -6.31
CA LYS A 90 8.19 6.26 -5.97
C LYS A 90 8.47 7.72 -5.65
N GLU A 91 9.55 7.95 -4.90
CA GLU A 91 9.99 9.28 -4.50
C GLU A 91 10.19 10.26 -5.67
N ASP A 92 10.63 9.76 -6.82
CA ASP A 92 11.02 10.53 -8.00
C ASP A 92 10.00 10.48 -9.17
N ASP A 93 8.88 9.76 -9.01
CA ASP A 93 7.85 9.66 -10.06
C ASP A 93 6.87 10.84 -9.99
N LEU A 94 7.05 11.80 -10.91
CA LEU A 94 6.23 13.00 -11.02
C LEU A 94 4.97 12.83 -11.89
N THR A 95 4.61 11.61 -12.24
CA THR A 95 3.39 11.32 -12.98
C THR A 95 2.17 11.79 -12.19
N LEU A 96 1.34 12.60 -12.83
CA LEU A 96 0.11 13.11 -12.24
C LEU A 96 -0.97 12.03 -12.20
N LEU A 97 -1.65 11.94 -11.07
CA LEU A 97 -2.85 11.15 -10.93
C LEU A 97 -4.02 11.84 -11.63
N THR A 98 -4.73 11.06 -12.44
CA THR A 98 -5.93 11.51 -13.18
C THR A 98 -7.13 10.64 -12.83
N PRO A 99 -8.36 11.18 -12.91
CA PRO A 99 -9.55 10.36 -12.72
C PRO A 99 -9.57 9.12 -13.62
N GLY A 100 -9.95 7.98 -13.07
CA GLY A 100 -9.95 6.69 -13.73
C GLY A 100 -8.64 5.90 -13.59
N ALA A 101 -7.54 6.51 -13.13
CA ALA A 101 -6.31 5.78 -12.86
C ALA A 101 -6.52 4.79 -11.69
N VAL A 102 -6.08 3.55 -11.89
CA VAL A 102 -6.09 2.51 -10.86
C VAL A 102 -4.65 2.25 -10.43
N ILE A 103 -4.41 2.28 -9.14
CA ILE A 103 -3.09 2.03 -8.55
C ILE A 103 -3.20 1.15 -7.31
N THR A 104 -2.11 0.48 -6.97
CA THR A 104 -1.94 -0.14 -5.66
C THR A 104 -1.33 0.87 -4.67
N LEU A 105 -1.63 0.70 -3.39
CA LEU A 105 -0.93 1.32 -2.26
C LEU A 105 -0.34 0.18 -1.44
N GLU A 106 0.97 -0.01 -1.51
CA GLU A 106 1.68 -1.14 -0.89
C GLU A 106 2.85 -0.69 0.00
N PRO A 107 2.60 0.16 1.04
CA PRO A 107 3.67 0.54 1.94
C PRO A 107 4.23 -0.66 2.68
N GLY A 108 5.53 -0.85 2.57
CA GLY A 108 6.29 -1.86 3.29
C GLY A 108 7.29 -1.23 4.24
N MET A 109 7.53 -1.85 5.38
CA MET A 109 8.57 -1.43 6.32
C MET A 109 9.40 -2.60 6.82
N GLU A 110 10.69 -2.38 6.86
CA GLU A 110 11.60 -3.19 7.67
C GLU A 110 11.55 -2.69 9.11
N PHE A 111 11.25 -3.57 10.06
CA PHE A 111 11.10 -3.20 11.48
C PHE A 111 12.04 -3.96 12.42
N ALA A 112 12.76 -4.96 11.89
CA ALA A 112 13.86 -5.66 12.55
C ALA A 112 14.75 -6.30 11.48
N ALA A 113 15.93 -6.82 11.88
CA ALA A 113 16.77 -7.58 10.98
C ALA A 113 15.99 -8.76 10.38
N ASP A 114 16.01 -8.88 9.05
CA ASP A 114 15.32 -9.92 8.26
C ASP A 114 13.79 -9.99 8.48
N ARG A 115 13.18 -8.89 8.96
CA ARG A 115 11.74 -8.81 9.18
C ARG A 115 11.15 -7.58 8.53
N GLN A 116 10.23 -7.82 7.63
CA GLN A 116 9.44 -6.79 6.96
C GLN A 116 7.95 -7.12 7.02
N LEU A 117 7.14 -6.12 6.80
CA LEU A 117 5.70 -6.25 6.70
C LEU A 117 5.18 -5.28 5.65
N VAL A 118 4.31 -5.75 4.77
CA VAL A 118 3.64 -4.97 3.73
C VAL A 118 2.13 -5.00 3.98
N HIS A 119 1.45 -3.95 3.62
CA HIS A 119 -0.01 -3.88 3.56
C HIS A 119 -0.40 -3.30 2.21
N GLU A 120 -1.35 -3.91 1.52
CA GLU A 120 -1.68 -3.51 0.16
C GLU A 120 -3.19 -3.42 -0.08
N GLU A 121 -3.59 -2.37 -0.77
CA GLU A 121 -4.95 -2.14 -1.24
C GLU A 121 -4.96 -1.55 -2.66
N ASN A 122 -6.01 -1.87 -3.42
CA ASN A 122 -6.23 -1.25 -4.73
C ASN A 122 -7.20 -0.07 -4.61
N ILE A 123 -6.87 1.02 -5.28
CA ILE A 123 -7.70 2.22 -5.32
C ILE A 123 -7.90 2.71 -6.76
N VAL A 124 -8.99 3.41 -6.98
CA VAL A 124 -9.23 4.18 -8.21
C VAL A 124 -9.29 5.66 -7.87
N ILE A 125 -8.67 6.49 -8.70
CA ILE A 125 -8.75 7.94 -8.59
C ILE A 125 -10.10 8.41 -9.14
N THR A 126 -10.86 9.16 -8.35
CA THR A 126 -12.14 9.76 -8.72
C THR A 126 -11.97 11.22 -9.15
N GLU A 127 -13.04 11.93 -9.45
CA GLU A 127 -12.98 13.36 -9.82
C GLU A 127 -12.51 14.27 -8.68
N ASP A 128 -12.69 13.85 -7.43
CA ASP A 128 -12.43 14.66 -6.24
C ASP A 128 -11.55 13.97 -5.17
N GLY A 129 -11.09 12.74 -5.43
CA GLY A 129 -10.27 11.98 -4.48
C GLY A 129 -9.91 10.59 -4.96
N ALA A 130 -10.15 9.58 -4.13
CA ALA A 130 -9.97 8.17 -4.45
C ALA A 130 -11.03 7.29 -3.77
N GLU A 131 -11.22 6.08 -4.31
CA GLU A 131 -12.08 5.04 -3.74
C GLU A 131 -11.33 3.71 -3.67
N TYR A 132 -11.59 2.92 -2.62
CA TYR A 132 -11.07 1.55 -2.54
C TYR A 132 -11.83 0.63 -3.48
N LEU A 133 -11.10 -0.11 -4.30
CA LEU A 133 -11.64 -1.18 -5.14
C LEU A 133 -11.69 -2.51 -4.39
N THR A 134 -10.80 -2.71 -3.44
CA THR A 134 -10.77 -3.90 -2.58
C THR A 134 -11.52 -3.65 -1.27
N ARG A 135 -12.11 -4.73 -0.73
CA ARG A 135 -12.57 -4.69 0.65
C ARG A 135 -11.36 -4.55 1.55
N ARG A 136 -11.31 -3.45 2.27
CA ARG A 136 -10.18 -3.11 3.13
C ARG A 136 -9.90 -4.18 4.19
N ALA A 137 -8.61 -4.48 4.41
CA ALA A 137 -8.18 -5.33 5.50
C ALA A 137 -8.59 -4.75 6.86
N PRO A 138 -8.76 -5.58 7.91
CA PRO A 138 -8.98 -5.09 9.26
C PRO A 138 -7.78 -4.27 9.76
N ALA A 139 -8.06 -3.23 10.56
CA ALA A 139 -7.00 -2.42 11.19
C ALA A 139 -6.14 -3.23 12.18
N GLU A 140 -6.72 -4.26 12.79
CA GLU A 140 -6.02 -5.22 13.62
C GLU A 140 -5.71 -6.48 12.82
N MET A 141 -4.46 -6.95 12.92
CA MET A 141 -4.05 -8.19 12.26
C MET A 141 -4.84 -9.38 12.84
N PRO A 142 -5.57 -10.14 12.01
CA PRO A 142 -6.29 -11.33 12.47
C PRO A 142 -5.35 -12.40 13.03
N VAL A 143 -5.77 -13.05 14.08
CA VAL A 143 -5.09 -14.21 14.67
C VAL A 143 -5.88 -15.48 14.35
N VAL A 144 -5.21 -16.43 13.74
CA VAL A 144 -5.74 -17.76 13.44
C VAL A 144 -5.28 -18.71 14.55
N SER A 145 -6.21 -19.40 15.17
CA SER A 145 -5.97 -20.42 16.22
C SER A 145 -5.85 -21.82 15.63
#